data_c35ab181a7b71b369b9f3c1ee7466654
#
_entry.id   c35ab181a7b71b369b9f3c1ee7466654
#
_cell.length_a   1.000
_cell.length_b   1.000
_cell.length_c   1.000
_cell.angle_alpha   90.00
_cell.angle_beta   90.00
_cell.angle_gamma   90.00
#
_symmetry.space_group_name_H-M   'P 1'
#
loop_
_entity.id
_entity.type
_entity.pdbx_description
1 polymer ?
#
loop_
_entity_poly.entity_id
_entity_poly.type
_entity_poly.pdbx_seq_one_letter_code
_entity_poly.pdbx_strand_id
1 'polypeptide(L)'
;MRHFIYEFLWAVVGAGLLMVGSCNPIATSHIEGNVPSPETFSGFLERDLAKYFSDKGIGIASVKYEMLREGATQTGIAYPKFYVWVWVTDKVGALQEGAVRLAAIDRNGFAVTDFFSRSSILSDPTSIEAVFPKPVCEKIREKLK
;
A
#
# COMPACT_ATOMS: atom_id res chain seq x y z
N MET A 1 79.08 -21.35 -35.98
CA MET A 1 79.19 -19.95 -35.54
C MET A 1 77.82 -19.36 -35.46
N ARG A 2 77.56 -18.70 -34.33
CA ARG A 2 76.46 -17.81 -34.02
C ARG A 2 75.16 -18.42 -33.64
N HIS A 3 74.95 -18.33 -32.34
CA HIS A 3 73.76 -18.58 -31.53
C HIS A 3 72.69 -17.62 -31.91
N PHE A 4 71.47 -18.12 -32.04
CA PHE A 4 70.28 -17.35 -31.96
C PHE A 4 69.44 -17.78 -30.72
N ILE A 5 69.40 -16.89 -29.76
CA ILE A 5 68.66 -17.06 -28.58
C ILE A 5 67.23 -16.67 -28.91
N TYR A 6 66.27 -17.57 -28.74
CA TYR A 6 64.85 -17.27 -28.81
C TYR A 6 64.36 -16.96 -27.43
N GLU A 7 64.07 -15.72 -27.21
CA GLU A 7 63.33 -15.28 -26.03
C GLU A 7 61.88 -15.65 -26.22
N PHE A 8 61.39 -16.55 -25.37
CA PHE A 8 59.97 -16.87 -25.26
C PHE A 8 59.28 -15.80 -24.40
N LEU A 9 58.54 -14.92 -25.05
CA LEU A 9 57.65 -13.98 -24.37
C LEU A 9 56.40 -14.72 -23.92
N TRP A 10 56.29 -14.97 -22.64
CA TRP A 10 55.03 -15.47 -22.03
C TRP A 10 54.04 -14.33 -21.90
N ALA A 11 53.07 -14.27 -22.79
CA ALA A 11 51.90 -13.44 -22.62
C ALA A 11 50.96 -14.10 -21.60
N VAL A 12 50.98 -13.56 -20.39
CA VAL A 12 50.02 -13.91 -19.35
C VAL A 12 48.71 -13.22 -19.72
N VAL A 13 47.77 -13.96 -20.32
CA VAL A 13 46.41 -13.52 -20.51
C VAL A 13 45.73 -13.62 -19.15
N GLY A 14 45.65 -12.50 -18.46
CA GLY A 14 44.84 -12.36 -17.25
C GLY A 14 43.36 -12.46 -17.59
N ALA A 15 42.77 -13.63 -17.34
CA ALA A 15 41.33 -13.80 -17.37
C ALA A 15 40.74 -13.00 -16.17
N GLY A 16 40.31 -11.79 -16.44
CA GLY A 16 39.51 -11.02 -15.52
C GLY A 16 38.15 -11.67 -15.30
N LEU A 17 38.03 -12.39 -14.18
CA LEU A 17 36.75 -12.95 -13.75
C LEU A 17 35.86 -11.77 -13.32
N LEU A 18 35.00 -11.30 -14.24
CA LEU A 18 33.91 -10.38 -13.90
C LEU A 18 32.96 -11.13 -12.99
N MET A 19 33.11 -10.91 -11.69
CA MET A 19 32.09 -11.24 -10.69
C MET A 19 30.89 -10.35 -10.98
N VAL A 20 29.98 -10.85 -11.81
CA VAL A 20 28.64 -10.31 -11.92
C VAL A 20 28.00 -10.59 -10.58
N GLY A 21 28.04 -9.60 -9.70
CA GLY A 21 27.28 -9.63 -8.47
C GLY A 21 25.80 -9.82 -8.82
N SER A 22 25.29 -11.03 -8.65
CA SER A 22 23.86 -11.26 -8.64
C SER A 22 23.28 -10.40 -7.53
N CYS A 23 22.71 -9.24 -7.89
CA CYS A 23 21.74 -8.59 -7.05
C CYS A 23 20.57 -9.56 -6.95
N ASN A 24 20.58 -10.41 -5.93
CA ASN A 24 19.39 -11.15 -5.56
C ASN A 24 18.32 -10.08 -5.31
N PRO A 25 17.18 -10.13 -6.02
CA PRO A 25 16.08 -9.23 -5.70
C PRO A 25 15.79 -9.44 -4.22
N ILE A 26 15.79 -8.34 -3.47
CA ILE A 26 15.40 -8.36 -2.05
C ILE A 26 14.07 -9.08 -2.02
N ALA A 27 14.03 -10.23 -1.34
CA ALA A 27 12.81 -11.01 -1.26
C ALA A 27 11.71 -10.08 -0.73
N THR A 28 10.68 -9.86 -1.55
CA THR A 28 9.50 -9.10 -1.16
C THR A 28 9.01 -9.70 0.16
N SER A 29 8.83 -8.88 1.19
CA SER A 29 8.37 -9.41 2.47
C SER A 29 7.05 -10.15 2.25
N HIS A 30 6.79 -11.22 2.99
CA HIS A 30 5.52 -11.95 2.87
C HIS A 30 4.31 -11.03 3.14
N ILE A 31 4.52 -9.93 3.82
CA ILE A 31 3.50 -8.92 4.12
C ILE A 31 3.16 -8.09 2.88
N GLU A 32 4.15 -7.67 2.11
CA GLU A 32 3.93 -7.02 0.80
C GLU A 32 3.25 -7.97 -0.19
N GLY A 33 3.58 -9.26 -0.12
CA GLY A 33 2.93 -10.32 -0.88
C GLY A 33 1.43 -10.49 -0.58
N ASN A 34 0.92 -9.90 0.49
CA ASN A 34 -0.50 -9.93 0.85
C ASN A 34 -1.33 -8.82 0.18
N VAL A 35 -0.70 -7.85 -0.47
CA VAL A 35 -1.43 -6.81 -1.19
C VAL A 35 -2.05 -7.40 -2.46
N PRO A 36 -3.34 -7.16 -2.73
CA PRO A 36 -3.97 -7.55 -3.99
C PRO A 36 -3.24 -6.98 -5.21
N SER A 37 -3.30 -7.70 -6.33
CA SER A 37 -2.72 -7.22 -7.58
C SER A 37 -3.39 -5.91 -8.05
N PRO A 38 -2.71 -5.06 -8.82
CA PRO A 38 -3.29 -3.81 -9.32
C PRO A 38 -4.63 -4.00 -10.02
N GLU A 39 -4.80 -5.12 -10.76
CA GLU A 39 -6.02 -5.42 -11.51
C GLU A 39 -7.22 -5.73 -10.62
N THR A 40 -6.97 -6.30 -9.45
CA THR A 40 -8.02 -6.74 -8.50
C THR A 40 -8.19 -5.81 -7.32
N PHE A 41 -7.24 -4.90 -7.10
CA PHE A 41 -7.17 -4.02 -5.93
C PHE A 41 -8.47 -3.25 -5.69
N SER A 42 -8.94 -2.55 -6.73
CA SER A 42 -10.16 -1.73 -6.65
C SER A 42 -11.39 -2.55 -6.30
N GLY A 43 -11.55 -3.68 -6.99
CA GLY A 43 -12.71 -4.55 -6.79
C GLY A 43 -12.78 -5.15 -5.38
N PHE A 44 -11.64 -5.58 -4.85
CA PHE A 44 -11.60 -6.08 -3.47
C PHE A 44 -11.79 -4.97 -2.45
N LEU A 45 -11.23 -3.79 -2.70
CA LEU A 45 -11.39 -2.65 -1.81
C LEU A 45 -12.85 -2.21 -1.71
N GLU A 46 -13.53 -2.05 -2.83
CA GLU A 46 -14.97 -1.70 -2.89
C GLU A 46 -15.84 -2.75 -2.20
N ARG A 47 -15.61 -4.04 -2.51
CA ARG A 47 -16.32 -5.15 -1.87
C ARG A 47 -16.21 -5.13 -0.35
N ASP A 48 -14.97 -4.96 0.16
CA ASP A 48 -14.70 -5.06 1.59
C ASP A 48 -15.15 -3.82 2.35
N LEU A 49 -15.11 -2.65 1.72
CA LEU A 49 -15.74 -1.44 2.23
C LEU A 49 -17.27 -1.61 2.32
N ALA A 50 -17.91 -2.08 1.24
CA ALA A 50 -19.34 -2.33 1.23
C ALA A 50 -19.76 -3.35 2.30
N LYS A 51 -18.97 -4.42 2.45
CA LYS A 51 -19.20 -5.42 3.50
C LYS A 51 -19.10 -4.80 4.89
N TYR A 52 -18.07 -4.00 5.16
CA TYR A 52 -17.88 -3.35 6.46
C TYR A 52 -19.08 -2.50 6.85
N PHE A 53 -19.58 -1.66 5.94
CA PHE A 53 -20.72 -0.80 6.22
C PHE A 53 -22.04 -1.58 6.33
N SER A 54 -22.21 -2.65 5.51
CA SER A 54 -23.33 -3.56 5.65
C SER A 54 -23.35 -4.25 7.02
N ASP A 55 -22.22 -4.70 7.49
CA ASP A 55 -22.09 -5.34 8.82
C ASP A 55 -22.40 -4.36 9.96
N LYS A 56 -22.30 -3.05 9.72
CA LYS A 56 -22.75 -1.98 10.64
C LYS A 56 -24.25 -1.67 10.56
N GLY A 57 -24.99 -2.42 9.77
CA GLY A 57 -26.45 -2.24 9.60
C GLY A 57 -26.85 -1.17 8.60
N ILE A 58 -25.91 -0.66 7.79
CA ILE A 58 -26.22 0.30 6.72
C ILE A 58 -26.65 -0.47 5.48
N GLY A 59 -27.85 -0.25 5.02
CA GLY A 59 -28.35 -0.83 3.76
C GLY A 59 -27.67 -0.16 2.58
N ILE A 60 -26.53 -0.70 2.12
CA ILE A 60 -25.70 -0.09 1.10
C ILE A 60 -26.35 -0.09 -0.27
N ALA A 61 -26.39 1.09 -0.93
CA ALA A 61 -26.71 1.25 -2.34
C ALA A 61 -25.44 1.44 -3.17
N SER A 62 -24.47 2.24 -2.69
CA SER A 62 -23.19 2.43 -3.35
C SER A 62 -22.09 2.81 -2.35
N VAL A 63 -20.87 2.41 -2.68
CA VAL A 63 -19.66 2.85 -2.01
C VAL A 63 -18.70 3.43 -3.05
N LYS A 64 -18.21 4.63 -2.82
CA LYS A 64 -17.13 5.26 -3.60
C LYS A 64 -15.97 5.58 -2.66
N TYR A 65 -14.77 5.59 -3.19
CA TYR A 65 -13.60 5.94 -2.39
C TYR A 65 -12.59 6.76 -3.20
N GLU A 66 -11.73 7.44 -2.47
CA GLU A 66 -10.56 8.13 -3.00
C GLU A 66 -9.36 7.82 -2.11
N MET A 67 -8.24 7.49 -2.71
CA MET A 67 -6.99 7.26 -1.97
C MET A 67 -6.50 8.57 -1.34
N LEU A 68 -6.29 8.57 -0.03
CA LEU A 68 -5.70 9.71 0.69
C LEU A 68 -4.18 9.75 0.60
N ARG A 69 -3.57 8.65 0.15
CA ARG A 69 -2.14 8.49 -0.06
C ARG A 69 -1.90 7.45 -1.15
N GLU A 70 -0.91 7.70 -1.99
CA GLU A 70 -0.40 6.67 -2.91
C GLU A 70 0.37 5.60 -2.13
N GLY A 71 0.04 4.33 -2.41
CA GLY A 71 0.67 3.17 -1.80
C GLY A 71 0.39 3.01 -0.31
N ALA A 72 0.88 1.91 0.22
CA ALA A 72 0.72 1.53 1.62
C ALA A 72 1.75 2.21 2.53
N THR A 73 1.42 2.28 3.82
CA THR A 73 2.42 2.39 4.89
C THR A 73 2.60 1.03 5.56
N GLN A 74 3.83 0.74 5.96
CA GLN A 74 4.16 -0.49 6.66
C GLN A 74 5.23 -0.21 7.70
N THR A 75 5.08 -0.80 8.89
CA THR A 75 6.05 -0.69 9.98
C THR A 75 6.34 -2.08 10.52
N GLY A 76 7.59 -2.51 10.44
CA GLY A 76 8.03 -3.81 10.90
C GLY A 76 7.24 -4.96 10.26
N ILE A 77 6.67 -5.82 11.08
CA ILE A 77 5.87 -6.98 10.67
C ILE A 77 4.37 -6.68 10.51
N ALA A 78 3.96 -5.43 10.66
CA ALA A 78 2.56 -5.05 10.51
C ALA A 78 2.10 -5.17 9.05
N TYR A 79 0.84 -5.56 8.84
CA TYR A 79 0.25 -5.57 7.51
C TYR A 79 0.28 -4.18 6.87
N PRO A 80 0.47 -4.09 5.53
CA PRO A 80 0.40 -2.83 4.80
C PRO A 80 -0.92 -2.12 5.06
N LYS A 81 -0.88 -0.83 5.36
CA LYS A 81 -2.05 0.01 5.63
C LYS A 81 -2.32 0.93 4.46
N PHE A 82 -3.57 0.99 4.06
CA PHE A 82 -4.09 1.91 3.07
C PHE A 82 -5.05 2.89 3.72
N TYR A 83 -5.20 4.05 3.12
CA TYR A 83 -5.97 5.17 3.66
C TYR A 83 -6.86 5.73 2.57
N VAL A 84 -8.17 5.76 2.80
CA VAL A 84 -9.14 6.24 1.83
C VAL A 84 -10.14 7.20 2.47
N TRP A 85 -10.65 8.11 1.69
CA TRP A 85 -11.89 8.81 1.98
C TRP A 85 -13.02 8.06 1.28
N VAL A 86 -14.12 7.81 1.98
CA VAL A 86 -15.26 7.06 1.46
C VAL A 86 -16.51 7.90 1.41
N TRP A 87 -17.35 7.62 0.43
CA TRP A 87 -18.73 8.08 0.31
C TRP A 87 -19.63 6.86 0.22
N VAL A 88 -20.47 6.68 1.21
CA VAL A 88 -21.38 5.55 1.32
C VAL A 88 -22.79 6.07 1.21
N THR A 89 -23.52 5.64 0.19
CA THR A 89 -24.94 5.98 0.00
C THR A 89 -25.77 4.77 0.34
N ASP A 90 -26.74 4.93 1.21
CA ASP A 90 -27.69 3.87 1.53
C ASP A 90 -28.84 3.78 0.52
N LYS A 91 -29.72 2.78 0.69
CA LYS A 91 -30.86 2.54 -0.19
C LYS A 91 -31.95 3.63 -0.14
N VAL A 92 -31.95 4.47 0.89
CA VAL A 92 -32.88 5.61 1.01
C VAL A 92 -32.24 6.93 0.57
N GLY A 93 -30.98 6.88 0.09
CA GLY A 93 -30.25 8.03 -0.42
C GLY A 93 -29.51 8.84 0.63
N ALA A 94 -29.45 8.37 1.88
CA ALA A 94 -28.64 9.03 2.90
C ALA A 94 -27.13 8.81 2.61
N LEU A 95 -26.37 9.90 2.72
CA LEU A 95 -24.93 9.90 2.49
C LEU A 95 -24.18 9.88 3.81
N GLN A 96 -23.25 8.94 3.95
CA GLN A 96 -22.24 8.92 4.99
C GLN A 96 -20.85 9.02 4.35
N GLU A 97 -20.01 9.87 4.89
CA GLU A 97 -18.65 10.01 4.40
C GLU A 97 -17.63 10.08 5.55
N GLY A 98 -16.38 9.76 5.25
CA GLY A 98 -15.33 9.80 6.26
C GLY A 98 -14.04 9.14 5.83
N ALA A 99 -13.09 9.12 6.76
CA ALA A 99 -11.76 8.53 6.57
C ALA A 99 -11.73 7.09 7.07
N VAL A 100 -11.13 6.20 6.27
CA VAL A 100 -10.97 4.78 6.57
C VAL A 100 -9.51 4.40 6.52
N ARG A 101 -9.05 3.61 7.49
CA ARG A 101 -7.80 2.87 7.44
C ARG A 101 -8.10 1.40 7.21
N LEU A 102 -7.40 0.80 6.24
CA LEU A 102 -7.53 -0.61 5.91
C LEU A 102 -6.18 -1.31 6.04
N ALA A 103 -6.19 -2.60 6.35
CA ALA A 103 -5.05 -3.49 6.27
C ALA A 103 -5.22 -4.43 5.09
N ALA A 104 -4.17 -4.59 4.28
CA ALA A 104 -4.10 -5.68 3.31
C ALA A 104 -3.69 -6.96 4.06
N ILE A 105 -4.62 -7.89 4.24
CA ILE A 105 -4.41 -9.09 5.05
C ILE A 105 -4.06 -10.31 4.21
N ASP A 106 -4.52 -10.35 2.98
CA ASP A 106 -4.16 -11.34 1.98
C ASP A 106 -4.36 -10.77 0.55
N ARG A 107 -3.96 -11.54 -0.46
CA ARG A 107 -4.08 -11.12 -1.87
C ARG A 107 -5.52 -10.96 -2.36
N ASN A 108 -6.50 -11.35 -1.56
CA ASN A 108 -7.89 -11.39 -1.94
C ASN A 108 -8.75 -10.43 -1.12
N GLY A 109 -8.16 -9.61 -0.25
CA GLY A 109 -8.98 -8.71 0.53
C GLY A 109 -8.28 -7.78 1.49
N PHE A 110 -9.12 -6.90 2.04
CA PHE A 110 -8.77 -5.87 3.00
C PHE A 110 -9.62 -6.00 4.26
N ALA A 111 -9.06 -5.63 5.40
CA ALA A 111 -9.80 -5.46 6.63
C ALA A 111 -9.85 -3.97 6.98
N VAL A 112 -11.04 -3.42 7.21
CA VAL A 112 -11.19 -2.08 7.77
C VAL A 112 -10.76 -2.13 9.24
N THR A 113 -9.75 -1.35 9.58
CA THR A 113 -9.26 -1.27 10.96
C THR A 113 -9.82 -0.08 11.71
N ASP A 114 -10.13 1.01 11.02
CA ASP A 114 -10.67 2.23 11.61
C ASP A 114 -11.53 2.98 10.60
N PHE A 115 -12.59 3.57 11.11
CA PHE A 115 -13.45 4.49 10.38
C PHE A 115 -13.78 5.70 11.24
N PHE A 116 -13.57 6.88 10.69
CA PHE A 116 -13.93 8.16 11.28
C PHE A 116 -14.90 8.88 10.35
N SER A 117 -16.14 9.03 10.79
CA SER A 117 -17.12 9.77 10.01
C SER A 117 -16.74 11.25 9.93
N ARG A 118 -17.17 11.95 8.87
CA ARG A 118 -16.97 13.38 8.72
C ARG A 118 -17.45 14.15 9.96
N SER A 119 -18.63 13.79 10.48
CA SER A 119 -19.19 14.44 11.66
C SER A 119 -18.35 14.21 12.91
N SER A 120 -17.81 13.02 13.12
CA SER A 120 -16.94 12.74 14.26
C SER A 120 -15.62 13.53 14.18
N ILE A 121 -15.03 13.65 12.99
CA ILE A 121 -13.79 14.42 12.78
C ILE A 121 -14.06 15.91 13.00
N LEU A 122 -15.20 16.45 12.55
CA LEU A 122 -15.57 17.85 12.78
C LEU A 122 -15.78 18.15 14.26
N SER A 123 -16.29 17.17 15.02
CA SER A 123 -16.48 17.30 16.48
C SER A 123 -15.17 17.24 17.26
N ASP A 124 -14.24 16.40 16.82
CA ASP A 124 -12.89 16.28 17.39
C ASP A 124 -11.84 16.12 16.27
N PRO A 125 -11.30 17.23 15.75
CA PRO A 125 -10.31 17.21 14.67
C PRO A 125 -8.98 16.55 15.03
N THR A 126 -8.70 16.31 16.31
CA THR A 126 -7.47 15.66 16.77
C THR A 126 -7.58 14.14 16.82
N SER A 127 -8.81 13.61 16.79
CA SER A 127 -9.08 12.16 16.88
C SER A 127 -8.37 11.33 15.81
N ILE A 128 -8.12 11.89 14.64
CA ILE A 128 -7.46 11.22 13.53
C ILE A 128 -5.93 11.09 13.71
N GLU A 129 -5.32 11.91 14.57
CA GLU A 129 -3.85 12.01 14.68
C GLU A 129 -3.21 10.75 15.30
N ALA A 130 -3.95 10.04 16.15
CA ALA A 130 -3.49 8.78 16.74
C ALA A 130 -3.50 7.60 15.75
N VAL A 131 -4.23 7.71 14.63
CA VAL A 131 -4.50 6.61 13.71
C VAL A 131 -3.89 6.82 12.34
N PHE A 132 -3.90 8.06 11.84
CA PHE A 132 -3.45 8.39 10.50
C PHE A 132 -2.08 9.10 10.51
N PRO A 133 -1.18 8.77 9.56
CA PRO A 133 0.05 9.52 9.38
C PRO A 133 -0.22 11.00 9.09
N LYS A 134 0.69 11.88 9.51
CA LYS A 134 0.55 13.33 9.35
C LYS A 134 0.14 13.79 7.94
N PRO A 135 0.75 13.31 6.84
CA PRO A 135 0.33 13.69 5.49
C PRO A 135 -1.11 13.27 5.17
N VAL A 136 -1.57 12.13 5.71
CA VAL A 136 -2.96 11.67 5.55
C VAL A 136 -3.92 12.54 6.34
N CYS A 137 -3.56 12.94 7.57
CA CYS A 137 -4.34 13.89 8.34
C CYS A 137 -4.54 15.23 7.62
N GLU A 138 -3.50 15.71 6.93
CA GLU A 138 -3.58 16.93 6.11
C GLU A 138 -4.61 16.78 4.98
N LYS A 139 -4.57 15.65 4.27
CA LYS A 139 -5.55 15.32 3.22
C LYS A 139 -6.97 15.18 3.75
N ILE A 140 -7.15 14.57 4.91
CA ILE A 140 -8.45 14.48 5.57
C ILE A 140 -8.98 15.89 5.86
N ARG A 141 -8.16 16.80 6.40
CA ARG A 141 -8.56 18.19 6.68
C ARG A 141 -8.93 18.97 5.41
N GLU A 142 -8.30 18.69 4.28
CA GLU A 142 -8.69 19.26 2.99
C GLU A 142 -10.09 18.83 2.57
N LYS A 143 -10.50 17.59 2.85
CA LYS A 143 -11.85 17.07 2.58
C LYS A 143 -12.96 17.69 3.46
N LEU A 144 -12.59 18.30 4.56
CA LEU A 144 -13.54 18.90 5.49
C LEU A 144 -13.91 20.36 5.15
N LYS A 145 -13.10 20.99 4.29
CA LYS A 145 -13.33 22.37 3.82
C LYS A 145 -14.48 22.44 2.82
#